data_23b2ef5ea94b2cfa2213e19d58dd5c3c
#
_entry.id   23b2ef5ea94b2cfa2213e19d58dd5c3c
#
_cell.length_a   1.000
_cell.length_b   1.000
_cell.length_c   1.000
_cell.angle_alpha   90.00
_cell.angle_beta   90.00
_cell.angle_gamma   90.00
#
_symmetry.space_group_name_H-M   'P 1'
#
loop_
_entity.id
_entity.type
_entity.pdbx_description
1 polymer ?
#
loop_
_entity_poly.entity_id
_entity_poly.type
_entity_poly.pdbx_seq_one_letter_code
_entity_poly.pdbx_strand_id
1 'polypeptide(L)'
;MGLGPLLAVGGAEVVSAVVGATPLFARYRSSCAPIGNRQSAIASHWLRLGYIVIAVFFFARIAYIGSSTIELSEDEAYQWQWSKHPALAYYSKPPGIAVAQWIGTHLWGDTAFGVRFLAPCVTALISVLLLRFFAREATAKLGLFVVLGATATPLLSVGAVLMTVDCLSVLFWTLAMLSGWQAVHSGERGLQAAETPAGLGASGLGASAQTCCGMHTALRPWLWTGLWLGLGFLSKNTNAFQLACFALFFVLWKPARAQLRTAGPWVSLGITALALLPQLVWNAQNGWATVEHLHNRAGLAQAWRFTPNYLIDFVMAEIALLNPAFLALIIGGVLATLAQLRAGDCKSPARGAALPTFLFCMGVPLFLGYFLYTLRARVQPNWIVPAVIPLLCLAAVQADACWRRGVRSVRGWFIAGLALGMPLVILLHDTNLTGKLFGQPLPPNRDPLNRVRGWKSMAETVEVERQKVIAAEGKPVFLIGAHYGLTSLLSFYIPEAKAGVPHAPIVFYQSSEKPENQYGFWPVYASRTGQSAIFVQELKKGAQPEPPPARLAAEFMRIEDLGTREVQYRGRTIHTVRLLLCREMK
;
A
#
# COMPACT_ATOMS: atom_id res chain seq x y z
N MET A 1 33.74 16.99 -6.93
CA MET A 1 33.54 18.32 -6.35
C MET A 1 32.20 18.38 -5.63
N GLY A 2 32.23 18.73 -4.39
CA GLY A 2 31.33 18.63 -3.29
C GLY A 2 29.84 18.98 -3.47
N LEU A 3 29.00 18.05 -3.03
CA LEU A 3 27.56 18.20 -2.83
C LEU A 3 27.19 17.97 -1.35
N GLY A 4 27.97 18.54 -0.45
CA GLY A 4 27.86 18.27 0.99
C GLY A 4 26.88 19.10 1.84
N PRO A 5 26.40 20.30 1.53
CA PRO A 5 25.58 21.08 2.47
C PRO A 5 24.08 21.22 2.17
N LEU A 6 23.56 20.77 1.03
CA LEU A 6 22.15 21.04 0.63
C LEU A 6 21.13 20.00 1.09
N LEU A 7 21.56 18.85 1.61
CA LEU A 7 20.67 17.74 1.99
C LEU A 7 20.07 17.84 3.40
N ALA A 8 20.55 18.73 4.25
CA ALA A 8 20.11 18.81 5.65
C ALA A 8 18.91 19.76 5.89
N VAL A 9 18.62 20.68 4.99
CA VAL A 9 17.60 21.73 5.22
C VAL A 9 16.24 21.37 4.59
N GLY A 10 16.23 20.76 3.42
CA GLY A 10 14.97 20.50 2.68
C GLY A 10 14.06 19.43 3.29
N GLY A 11 14.62 18.38 3.90
CA GLY A 11 13.83 17.26 4.44
C GLY A 11 13.03 17.60 5.70
N ALA A 12 13.60 18.43 6.57
CA ALA A 12 12.95 18.82 7.82
C ALA A 12 11.81 19.83 7.59
N GLU A 13 11.93 20.70 6.60
CA GLU A 13 10.87 21.67 6.26
C GLU A 13 9.70 21.03 5.55
N VAL A 14 9.90 20.06 4.65
CA VAL A 14 8.80 19.35 3.99
C VAL A 14 8.02 18.50 4.99
N VAL A 15 8.69 17.81 5.90
CA VAL A 15 8.02 17.05 6.99
C VAL A 15 7.34 18.01 7.95
N SER A 16 7.92 19.17 8.25
CA SER A 16 7.30 20.20 9.09
C SER A 16 6.11 20.87 8.40
N ALA A 17 6.17 21.13 7.10
CA ALA A 17 5.05 21.71 6.33
C ALA A 17 3.88 20.74 6.19
N VAL A 18 4.12 19.45 5.93
CA VAL A 18 3.07 18.42 5.85
C VAL A 18 2.47 18.14 7.22
N VAL A 19 3.29 18.11 8.27
CA VAL A 19 2.83 17.91 9.67
C VAL A 19 2.17 19.16 10.24
N GLY A 20 2.59 20.36 9.82
CA GLY A 20 2.02 21.63 10.27
C GLY A 20 0.75 22.04 9.52
N ALA A 21 0.59 21.67 8.24
CA ALA A 21 -0.54 22.04 7.41
C ALA A 21 -1.79 21.19 7.63
N THR A 22 -1.68 20.03 8.26
CA THR A 22 -2.85 19.22 8.63
C THR A 22 -3.46 19.78 9.92
N PRO A 23 -4.69 20.31 9.88
CA PRO A 23 -5.40 20.80 11.08
C PRO A 23 -5.72 19.72 12.11
N LEU A 24 -5.35 18.47 11.86
CA LEU A 24 -5.32 17.36 12.82
C LEU A 24 -4.52 17.67 14.08
N PHE A 25 -3.64 18.69 14.05
CA PHE A 25 -2.70 18.99 15.13
C PHE A 25 -2.91 20.34 15.84
N ALA A 26 -3.93 21.12 15.44
CA ALA A 26 -4.27 22.37 16.13
C ALA A 26 -4.73 22.08 17.57
N ARG A 27 -4.00 22.63 18.49
CA ARG A 27 -4.14 22.68 19.95
C ARG A 27 -5.52 22.30 20.50
N TYR A 28 -5.66 21.06 20.92
CA TYR A 28 -6.67 20.66 21.90
C TYR A 28 -6.03 20.72 23.29
N ARG A 29 -6.19 21.84 23.98
CA ARG A 29 -5.98 21.86 25.43
C ARG A 29 -7.13 21.07 26.05
N SER A 30 -6.88 19.81 26.39
CA SER A 30 -7.75 19.06 27.29
C SER A 30 -7.67 19.72 28.67
N SER A 31 -8.81 20.16 29.19
CA SER A 31 -8.98 20.39 30.62
C SER A 31 -8.95 19.03 31.34
N CYS A 32 -7.77 18.45 31.47
CA CYS A 32 -7.48 17.35 32.37
C CYS A 32 -6.82 17.94 33.62
N ALA A 33 -7.27 17.53 34.80
CA ALA A 33 -6.64 17.82 36.08
C ALA A 33 -5.12 17.63 36.03
N PRO A 34 -4.31 18.36 36.82
CA PRO A 34 -2.87 18.30 36.76
C PRO A 34 -2.39 16.88 37.08
N ILE A 35 -2.02 16.17 35.98
CA ILE A 35 -1.29 14.90 36.09
C ILE A 35 0.05 15.25 36.71
N GLY A 36 0.40 14.61 37.83
CA GLY A 36 1.61 14.93 38.56
C GLY A 36 2.85 14.92 37.67
N ASN A 37 3.81 15.80 37.95
CA ASN A 37 5.02 16.08 37.14
C ASN A 37 5.79 14.82 36.66
N ARG A 38 5.75 13.72 37.41
CA ARG A 38 6.38 12.43 37.04
C ARG A 38 5.67 11.71 35.90
N GLN A 39 4.33 11.70 35.87
CA GLN A 39 3.59 11.02 34.79
C GLN A 39 3.71 11.75 33.46
N SER A 40 3.77 13.08 33.47
CA SER A 40 4.01 13.89 32.28
C SER A 40 5.45 13.69 31.73
N ALA A 41 6.44 13.57 32.59
CA ALA A 41 7.82 13.30 32.21
C ALA A 41 7.99 11.89 31.59
N ILE A 42 7.36 10.86 32.15
CA ILE A 42 7.39 9.50 31.61
C ILE A 42 6.67 9.44 30.25
N ALA A 43 5.53 10.08 30.11
CA ALA A 43 4.81 10.14 28.84
C ALA A 43 5.63 10.85 27.75
N SER A 44 6.34 11.94 28.09
CA SER A 44 7.22 12.66 27.18
C SER A 44 8.45 11.82 26.76
N HIS A 45 9.00 11.00 27.66
CA HIS A 45 10.12 10.11 27.39
C HIS A 45 9.76 9.05 26.32
N TRP A 46 8.63 8.33 26.49
CA TRP A 46 8.18 7.32 25.53
C TRP A 46 7.83 7.92 24.16
N LEU A 47 7.31 9.13 24.15
CA LEU A 47 7.00 9.84 22.90
C LEU A 47 8.30 10.23 22.15
N ARG A 48 9.31 10.75 22.87
CA ARG A 48 10.63 11.07 22.29
C ARG A 48 11.31 9.82 21.75
N LEU A 49 11.33 8.72 22.52
CA LEU A 49 11.87 7.45 22.09
C LEU A 49 11.17 6.94 20.83
N GLY A 50 9.83 7.08 20.76
CA GLY A 50 9.06 6.73 19.58
C GLY A 50 9.49 7.51 18.34
N TYR A 51 9.69 8.82 18.43
CA TYR A 51 10.21 9.62 17.31
C TYR A 51 11.63 9.23 16.90
N ILE A 52 12.51 8.94 17.85
CA ILE A 52 13.87 8.47 17.55
C ILE A 52 13.82 7.15 16.78
N VAL A 53 13.03 6.19 17.25
CA VAL A 53 12.87 4.90 16.58
C VAL A 53 12.31 5.08 15.16
N ILE A 54 11.28 5.92 14.97
CA ILE A 54 10.73 6.22 13.65
C ILE A 54 11.79 6.83 12.74
N ALA A 55 12.57 7.79 13.23
CA ALA A 55 13.63 8.43 12.46
C ALA A 55 14.73 7.43 12.07
N VAL A 56 15.16 6.55 12.97
CA VAL A 56 16.15 5.50 12.68
C VAL A 56 15.65 4.58 11.56
N PHE A 57 14.41 4.09 11.64
CA PHE A 57 13.87 3.23 10.59
C PHE A 57 13.62 3.98 9.27
N PHE A 58 13.22 5.25 9.33
CA PHE A 58 13.09 6.08 8.15
C PHE A 58 14.41 6.21 7.39
N PHE A 59 15.48 6.63 8.08
CA PHE A 59 16.80 6.78 7.45
C PHE A 59 17.39 5.44 7.00
N ALA A 60 17.18 4.36 7.75
CA ALA A 60 17.58 3.02 7.33
C ALA A 60 16.90 2.59 6.01
N ARG A 61 15.60 2.86 5.86
CA ARG A 61 14.85 2.58 4.63
C ARG A 61 15.28 3.48 3.46
N ILE A 62 15.53 4.76 3.71
CA ILE A 62 16.08 5.68 2.69
C ILE A 62 17.45 5.18 2.22
N ALA A 63 18.35 4.81 3.14
CA ALA A 63 19.66 4.24 2.79
C ALA A 63 19.50 2.93 2.00
N TYR A 64 18.55 2.08 2.38
CA TYR A 64 18.29 0.81 1.70
C TYR A 64 17.80 1.02 0.25
N ILE A 65 16.81 1.87 0.00
CA ILE A 65 16.35 2.14 -1.37
C ILE A 65 17.40 2.87 -2.21
N GLY A 66 18.33 3.60 -1.57
CA GLY A 66 19.47 4.25 -2.21
C GLY A 66 20.64 3.30 -2.51
N SER A 67 20.71 2.14 -1.85
CA SER A 67 21.83 1.19 -1.99
C SER A 67 21.80 0.38 -3.29
N SER A 68 20.72 0.45 -4.07
CA SER A 68 20.50 -0.37 -5.27
C SER A 68 20.58 -1.89 -5.03
N THR A 69 20.34 -2.34 -3.80
CA THR A 69 20.30 -3.77 -3.44
C THR A 69 19.20 -4.52 -4.16
N ILE A 70 18.11 -3.81 -4.47
CA ILE A 70 16.97 -4.30 -5.23
C ILE A 70 16.64 -3.37 -6.39
N GLU A 71 16.30 -3.96 -7.53
CA GLU A 71 15.81 -3.31 -8.72
C GLU A 71 14.28 -3.13 -8.66
N LEU A 72 13.68 -2.38 -9.58
CA LEU A 72 12.22 -2.23 -9.62
C LEU A 72 11.55 -3.60 -9.84
N SER A 73 10.42 -3.78 -9.19
CA SER A 73 9.49 -4.85 -9.54
C SER A 73 8.75 -4.52 -10.84
N GLU A 74 8.18 -5.54 -11.49
CA GLU A 74 7.35 -5.38 -12.68
C GLU A 74 6.22 -4.37 -12.47
N ASP A 75 5.54 -4.43 -11.32
CA ASP A 75 4.45 -3.51 -10.98
C ASP A 75 4.94 -2.08 -10.77
N GLU A 76 6.11 -1.87 -10.13
CA GLU A 76 6.66 -0.52 -9.94
C GLU A 76 7.07 0.11 -11.29
N ALA A 77 7.72 -0.66 -12.17
CA ALA A 77 8.08 -0.19 -13.50
C ALA A 77 6.84 0.09 -14.37
N TYR A 78 5.80 -0.74 -14.25
CA TYR A 78 4.55 -0.54 -14.96
C TYR A 78 3.80 0.70 -14.47
N GLN A 79 3.76 0.94 -13.16
CA GLN A 79 3.15 2.13 -12.58
C GLN A 79 3.97 3.39 -12.86
N TRP A 80 5.31 3.26 -13.02
CA TRP A 80 6.15 4.36 -13.51
C TRP A 80 5.74 4.79 -14.93
N GLN A 81 5.45 3.85 -15.83
CA GLN A 81 4.89 4.18 -17.15
C GLN A 81 3.58 5.00 -17.01
N TRP A 82 2.70 4.63 -16.06
CA TRP A 82 1.48 5.39 -15.81
C TRP A 82 1.76 6.82 -15.38
N SER A 83 2.81 7.03 -14.59
CA SER A 83 3.20 8.38 -14.15
C SER A 83 3.64 9.29 -15.31
N LYS A 84 4.04 8.69 -16.43
CA LYS A 84 4.39 9.41 -17.66
C LYS A 84 3.19 9.64 -18.60
N HIS A 85 2.09 8.96 -18.38
CA HIS A 85 0.84 9.07 -19.14
C HIS A 85 -0.31 9.41 -18.17
N PRO A 86 -0.40 10.67 -17.68
CA PRO A 86 -1.39 11.06 -16.70
C PRO A 86 -2.82 10.83 -17.21
N ALA A 87 -3.63 10.13 -16.42
CA ALA A 87 -5.01 9.81 -16.72
C ALA A 87 -5.87 9.83 -15.45
N LEU A 88 -7.19 9.97 -15.61
CA LEU A 88 -8.14 9.96 -14.49
C LEU A 88 -8.26 8.59 -13.81
N ALA A 89 -7.96 7.52 -14.53
CA ALA A 89 -7.77 6.16 -14.03
C ALA A 89 -6.99 5.34 -15.04
N TYR A 90 -6.69 4.08 -14.70
CA TYR A 90 -5.98 3.13 -15.54
C TYR A 90 -6.74 1.81 -15.60
N TYR A 91 -6.40 0.97 -16.57
CA TYR A 91 -7.06 -0.32 -16.83
C TYR A 91 -7.41 -1.11 -15.57
N SER A 92 -6.52 -1.22 -14.60
CA SER A 92 -6.70 -2.07 -13.43
C SER A 92 -6.75 -1.32 -12.10
N LYS A 93 -6.42 -0.02 -12.07
CA LYS A 93 -6.21 0.73 -10.82
C LYS A 93 -6.63 2.20 -10.95
N PRO A 94 -6.98 2.84 -9.82
CA PRO A 94 -7.14 4.28 -9.75
C PRO A 94 -5.81 5.03 -9.89
N PRO A 95 -5.82 6.38 -10.07
CA PRO A 95 -4.64 7.16 -10.46
C PRO A 95 -3.62 7.42 -9.34
N GLY A 96 -3.94 7.17 -8.08
CA GLY A 96 -3.13 7.62 -6.94
C GLY A 96 -1.67 7.18 -6.99
N ILE A 97 -1.39 5.94 -7.44
CA ILE A 97 0.00 5.45 -7.53
C ILE A 97 0.80 6.17 -8.61
N ALA A 98 0.19 6.48 -9.76
CA ALA A 98 0.84 7.23 -10.83
C ALA A 98 1.23 8.64 -10.35
N VAL A 99 0.34 9.31 -9.61
CA VAL A 99 0.63 10.62 -9.00
C VAL A 99 1.79 10.52 -8.00
N ALA A 100 1.80 9.51 -7.15
CA ALA A 100 2.86 9.35 -6.16
C ALA A 100 4.23 9.09 -6.80
N GLN A 101 4.28 8.22 -7.81
CA GLN A 101 5.53 7.96 -8.52
C GLN A 101 5.94 9.17 -9.38
N TRP A 102 4.99 9.93 -9.93
CA TRP A 102 5.30 11.19 -10.60
C TRP A 102 5.98 12.18 -9.65
N ILE A 103 5.46 12.36 -8.42
CA ILE A 103 6.09 13.22 -7.41
C ILE A 103 7.52 12.76 -7.11
N GLY A 104 7.71 11.48 -6.83
CA GLY A 104 9.02 10.94 -6.48
C GLY A 104 10.04 11.06 -7.61
N THR A 105 9.63 10.76 -8.86
CA THR A 105 10.50 10.87 -10.04
C THR A 105 10.74 12.33 -10.46
N HIS A 106 9.80 13.23 -10.19
CA HIS A 106 10.03 14.66 -10.41
C HIS A 106 11.10 15.24 -9.47
N LEU A 107 11.14 14.75 -8.21
CA LEU A 107 12.11 15.19 -7.21
C LEU A 107 13.50 14.57 -7.41
N TRP A 108 13.58 13.29 -7.80
CA TRP A 108 14.81 12.49 -7.79
C TRP A 108 15.15 11.86 -9.15
N GLY A 109 14.49 12.29 -10.22
CA GLY A 109 14.65 11.74 -11.56
C GLY A 109 14.04 10.35 -11.72
N ASP A 110 14.08 9.84 -12.98
CA ASP A 110 13.61 8.50 -13.35
C ASP A 110 14.61 7.42 -12.91
N THR A 111 14.72 7.27 -11.59
CA THR A 111 15.58 6.31 -10.91
C THR A 111 14.74 5.38 -10.03
N ALA A 112 15.27 4.21 -9.68
CA ALA A 112 14.60 3.32 -8.73
C ALA A 112 14.38 4.00 -7.37
N PHE A 113 15.31 4.87 -6.95
CA PHE A 113 15.17 5.70 -5.76
C PHE A 113 14.00 6.68 -5.90
N GLY A 114 13.90 7.41 -7.03
CA GLY A 114 12.82 8.35 -7.28
C GLY A 114 11.45 7.67 -7.25
N VAL A 115 11.31 6.53 -7.91
CA VAL A 115 10.07 5.73 -7.90
C VAL A 115 9.65 5.36 -6.48
N ARG A 116 10.60 5.00 -5.59
CA ARG A 116 10.34 4.47 -4.24
C ARG A 116 10.34 5.50 -3.13
N PHE A 117 10.84 6.71 -3.36
CA PHE A 117 11.10 7.71 -2.32
C PHE A 117 9.93 7.95 -1.38
N LEU A 118 8.71 7.98 -1.88
CA LEU A 118 7.54 8.24 -1.04
C LEU A 118 7.15 7.05 -0.13
N ALA A 119 7.57 5.83 -0.39
CA ALA A 119 7.19 4.67 0.44
C ALA A 119 7.73 4.76 1.88
N PRO A 120 9.04 5.03 2.14
CA PRO A 120 9.54 5.32 3.48
C PRO A 120 8.89 6.54 4.13
N CYS A 121 8.61 7.61 3.36
CA CYS A 121 7.95 8.82 3.87
C CYS A 121 6.54 8.52 4.37
N VAL A 122 5.75 7.80 3.59
CA VAL A 122 4.39 7.35 3.94
C VAL A 122 4.41 6.48 5.19
N THR A 123 5.33 5.52 5.27
CA THR A 123 5.45 4.63 6.44
C THR A 123 5.87 5.38 7.70
N ALA A 124 6.77 6.34 7.60
CA ALA A 124 7.14 7.20 8.73
C ALA A 124 5.95 8.05 9.18
N LEU A 125 5.17 8.60 8.24
CA LEU A 125 3.96 9.36 8.55
C LEU A 125 2.92 8.49 9.27
N ILE A 126 2.63 7.28 8.79
CA ILE A 126 1.73 6.33 9.46
C ILE A 126 2.23 6.06 10.89
N SER A 127 3.51 5.81 11.06
CA SER A 127 4.12 5.54 12.38
C SER A 127 3.97 6.72 13.34
N VAL A 128 4.19 7.95 12.88
CA VAL A 128 3.98 9.17 13.66
C VAL A 128 2.51 9.35 14.05
N LEU A 129 1.60 9.11 13.10
CA LEU A 129 0.15 9.22 13.34
C LEU A 129 -0.31 8.22 14.41
N LEU A 130 0.12 6.95 14.31
CA LEU A 130 -0.21 5.92 15.29
C LEU A 130 0.40 6.20 16.67
N LEU A 131 1.68 6.60 16.71
CA LEU A 131 2.35 6.98 17.97
C LEU A 131 1.58 8.09 18.69
N ARG A 132 1.19 9.15 17.94
CA ARG A 132 0.42 10.29 18.50
C ARG A 132 -1.01 9.92 18.88
N PHE A 133 -1.63 9.07 18.08
CA PHE A 133 -2.97 8.57 18.38
C PHE A 133 -2.98 7.85 19.71
N PHE A 134 -2.11 6.88 19.91
CA PHE A 134 -2.03 6.13 21.15
C PHE A 134 -1.55 6.97 22.34
N ALA A 135 -0.68 7.95 22.11
CA ALA A 135 -0.29 8.90 23.16
C ALA A 135 -1.48 9.71 23.71
N ARG A 136 -2.53 9.90 22.91
CA ARG A 136 -3.77 10.61 23.31
C ARG A 136 -4.83 9.68 23.88
N GLU A 137 -5.08 8.54 23.21
CA GLU A 137 -6.19 7.64 23.52
C GLU A 137 -5.83 6.61 24.62
N ALA A 138 -4.54 6.30 24.80
CA ALA A 138 -4.06 5.31 25.77
C ALA A 138 -2.71 5.76 26.39
N THR A 139 -1.59 5.32 25.83
CA THR A 139 -0.24 5.71 26.28
C THR A 139 0.74 5.80 25.11
N ALA A 140 1.73 6.71 25.19
CA ALA A 140 2.80 6.80 24.20
C ALA A 140 3.62 5.50 24.11
N LYS A 141 3.77 4.76 25.22
CA LYS A 141 4.41 3.45 25.27
C LYS A 141 3.69 2.43 24.38
N LEU A 142 2.36 2.39 24.42
CA LEU A 142 1.57 1.50 23.55
C LEU A 142 1.74 1.88 22.08
N GLY A 143 1.76 3.18 21.77
CA GLY A 143 2.03 3.68 20.41
C GLY A 143 3.39 3.22 19.87
N LEU A 144 4.44 3.29 20.70
CA LEU A 144 5.76 2.75 20.34
C LEU A 144 5.71 1.25 20.07
N PHE A 145 4.97 0.47 20.88
CA PHE A 145 4.83 -0.98 20.67
C PHE A 145 4.11 -1.31 19.36
N VAL A 146 3.09 -0.52 18.99
CA VAL A 146 2.41 -0.67 17.68
C VAL A 146 3.41 -0.38 16.54
N VAL A 147 4.22 0.67 16.64
CA VAL A 147 5.23 1.01 15.62
C VAL A 147 6.29 -0.10 15.50
N LEU A 148 6.79 -0.63 16.62
CA LEU A 148 7.74 -1.75 16.60
C LEU A 148 7.12 -3.03 16.04
N GLY A 149 5.88 -3.34 16.42
CA GLY A 149 5.15 -4.50 15.90
C GLY A 149 4.91 -4.39 14.39
N ALA A 150 4.50 -3.22 13.90
CA ALA A 150 4.34 -2.97 12.48
C ALA A 150 5.68 -3.12 11.72
N THR A 151 6.78 -2.62 12.29
CA THR A 151 8.12 -2.75 11.68
C THR A 151 8.62 -4.20 11.67
N ALA A 152 8.29 -5.00 12.69
CA ALA A 152 8.66 -6.42 12.77
C ALA A 152 7.65 -7.36 12.06
N THR A 153 6.65 -6.79 11.37
CA THR A 153 5.71 -7.53 10.52
C THR A 153 6.24 -7.53 9.08
N PRO A 154 6.66 -8.68 8.52
CA PRO A 154 7.26 -8.79 7.19
C PRO A 154 6.47 -8.07 6.10
N LEU A 155 5.16 -8.28 6.04
CA LEU A 155 4.27 -7.67 5.04
C LEU A 155 4.36 -6.14 5.03
N LEU A 156 4.29 -5.51 6.21
CA LEU A 156 4.36 -4.06 6.35
C LEU A 156 5.77 -3.52 6.11
N SER A 157 6.79 -4.26 6.54
CA SER A 157 8.18 -3.82 6.41
C SER A 157 8.68 -3.86 4.96
N VAL A 158 8.31 -4.90 4.20
CA VAL A 158 8.58 -4.97 2.76
C VAL A 158 7.79 -3.88 2.02
N GLY A 159 6.51 -3.69 2.35
CA GLY A 159 5.68 -2.61 1.79
C GLY A 159 6.20 -1.20 2.10
N ALA A 160 7.05 -1.05 3.12
CA ALA A 160 7.64 0.24 3.50
C ALA A 160 8.77 0.72 2.57
N VAL A 161 9.26 -0.13 1.68
CA VAL A 161 10.37 0.17 0.74
C VAL A 161 9.96 -0.01 -0.74
N LEU A 162 8.77 -0.52 -1.01
CA LEU A 162 8.21 -0.68 -2.36
C LEU A 162 7.09 0.33 -2.57
N MET A 163 7.15 1.10 -3.67
CA MET A 163 6.10 2.07 -3.99
C MET A 163 5.05 1.44 -4.90
N THR A 164 4.14 0.73 -4.28
CA THR A 164 2.97 0.11 -4.91
C THR A 164 1.67 0.77 -4.44
N VAL A 165 0.56 0.41 -5.05
CA VAL A 165 -0.78 0.89 -4.64
C VAL A 165 -1.09 0.64 -3.16
N ASP A 166 -0.46 -0.38 -2.57
CA ASP A 166 -0.68 -0.76 -1.17
C ASP A 166 -0.17 0.28 -0.19
N CYS A 167 0.94 0.93 -0.50
CA CYS A 167 1.53 1.97 0.34
C CYS A 167 0.54 3.11 0.62
N LEU A 168 -0.06 3.67 -0.43
CA LEU A 168 -1.07 4.74 -0.30
C LEU A 168 -2.38 4.23 0.27
N SER A 169 -2.78 3.02 -0.08
CA SER A 169 -3.99 2.38 0.45
C SER A 169 -3.95 2.30 1.97
N VAL A 170 -2.85 1.84 2.56
CA VAL A 170 -2.66 1.78 4.02
C VAL A 170 -2.65 3.15 4.66
N LEU A 171 -2.00 4.14 4.01
CA LEU A 171 -1.98 5.52 4.51
C LEU A 171 -3.39 6.07 4.65
N PHE A 172 -4.15 6.05 3.57
CA PHE A 172 -5.48 6.65 3.55
C PHE A 172 -6.49 5.87 4.36
N TRP A 173 -6.36 4.53 4.43
CA TRP A 173 -7.14 3.72 5.36
C TRP A 173 -6.88 4.13 6.82
N THR A 174 -5.61 4.31 7.18
CA THR A 174 -5.23 4.74 8.53
C THR A 174 -5.73 6.16 8.82
N LEU A 175 -5.57 7.10 7.89
CA LEU A 175 -6.06 8.48 8.06
C LEU A 175 -7.58 8.54 8.21
N ALA A 176 -8.33 7.79 7.38
CA ALA A 176 -9.79 7.70 7.49
C ALA A 176 -10.22 7.06 8.82
N MET A 177 -9.53 6.01 9.27
CA MET A 177 -9.76 5.39 10.56
C MET A 177 -9.54 6.39 11.70
N LEU A 178 -8.42 7.11 11.72
CA LEU A 178 -8.09 8.04 12.80
C LEU A 178 -9.02 9.27 12.82
N SER A 179 -9.36 9.82 11.66
CA SER A 179 -10.30 10.94 11.56
C SER A 179 -11.73 10.51 11.89
N GLY A 180 -12.16 9.32 11.46
CA GLY A 180 -13.45 8.75 11.80
C GLY A 180 -13.62 8.50 13.30
N TRP A 181 -12.57 8.00 13.97
CA TRP A 181 -12.54 7.90 15.43
C TRP A 181 -12.76 9.25 16.09
N GLN A 182 -12.04 10.28 15.64
CA GLN A 182 -12.21 11.64 16.16
C GLN A 182 -13.61 12.20 15.90
N ALA A 183 -14.17 11.91 14.70
CA ALA A 183 -15.49 12.37 14.30
C ALA A 183 -16.59 11.83 15.25
N VAL A 184 -16.56 10.52 15.53
CA VAL A 184 -17.52 9.90 16.46
C VAL A 184 -17.39 10.47 17.86
N HIS A 185 -16.17 10.60 18.39
CA HIS A 185 -15.94 11.11 19.76
C HIS A 185 -16.26 12.59 19.92
N SER A 186 -16.05 13.41 18.89
CA SER A 186 -16.43 14.84 18.94
C SER A 186 -17.94 14.99 18.93
N GLY A 187 -18.63 14.13 18.16
CA GLY A 187 -20.08 14.13 18.09
C GLY A 187 -20.75 13.64 19.37
N GLU A 188 -20.21 12.59 20.02
CA GLU A 188 -20.71 12.11 21.31
C GLU A 188 -20.67 13.22 22.38
N ARG A 189 -19.60 14.00 22.43
CA ARG A 189 -19.48 15.14 23.35
C ARG A 189 -20.45 16.26 23.05
N GLY A 190 -20.69 16.55 21.78
CA GLY A 190 -21.66 17.55 21.35
C GLY A 190 -23.10 17.18 21.73
N LEU A 191 -23.47 15.91 21.56
CA LEU A 191 -24.78 15.39 21.93
C LEU A 191 -25.00 15.41 23.45
N GLN A 192 -24.00 14.97 24.23
CA GLN A 192 -24.07 15.02 25.70
C GLN A 192 -24.17 16.45 26.24
N ALA A 193 -23.49 17.42 25.65
CA ALA A 193 -23.58 18.82 26.01
C ALA A 193 -24.97 19.42 25.70
N ALA A 194 -25.64 18.93 24.66
CA ALA A 194 -27.00 19.37 24.29
C ALA A 194 -28.08 18.76 25.17
N GLU A 195 -27.85 17.58 25.77
CA GLU A 195 -28.77 16.88 26.70
C GLU A 195 -28.65 17.37 28.13
N THR A 196 -27.59 18.11 28.49
CA THR A 196 -27.44 18.67 29.84
C THR A 196 -28.30 19.93 29.91
N PRO A 197 -29.36 19.99 30.78
CA PRO A 197 -30.17 21.19 30.91
C PRO A 197 -29.29 22.36 31.31
N ALA A 198 -29.34 23.45 30.52
CA ALA A 198 -28.68 24.70 30.88
C ALA A 198 -29.24 25.14 32.23
N GLY A 199 -28.41 25.10 33.26
CA GLY A 199 -28.79 25.64 34.57
C GLY A 199 -29.27 27.07 34.40
N LEU A 200 -30.43 27.39 34.97
CA LEU A 200 -31.07 28.69 34.97
C LEU A 200 -30.07 29.80 35.36
N GLY A 201 -29.51 30.51 34.37
CA GLY A 201 -28.59 31.60 34.64
C GLY A 201 -27.75 32.21 33.51
N ALA A 202 -27.92 31.82 32.25
CA ALA A 202 -27.16 32.45 31.15
C ALA A 202 -28.09 33.16 30.19
N SER A 203 -28.05 34.50 30.18
CA SER A 203 -28.78 35.40 29.31
C SER A 203 -28.50 35.13 27.82
N GLY A 204 -29.55 35.12 27.02
CA GLY A 204 -29.76 34.55 25.68
C GLY A 204 -28.94 35.06 24.51
N LEU A 205 -27.82 35.77 24.61
CA LEU A 205 -26.97 36.19 23.49
C LEU A 205 -25.66 35.35 23.32
N GLY A 206 -25.29 34.59 24.36
CA GLY A 206 -24.11 33.68 24.26
C GLY A 206 -24.44 32.29 23.72
N ALA A 207 -25.69 31.86 23.74
CA ALA A 207 -26.10 30.51 23.39
C ALA A 207 -26.05 30.25 21.87
N SER A 208 -26.41 31.24 21.04
CA SER A 208 -26.36 31.08 19.57
C SER A 208 -24.95 31.02 18.99
N ALA A 209 -24.02 31.81 19.53
CA ALA A 209 -22.61 31.77 19.10
C ALA A 209 -21.90 30.48 19.54
N GLN A 210 -22.20 29.96 20.73
CA GLN A 210 -21.65 28.67 21.21
C GLN A 210 -22.21 27.48 20.42
N THR A 211 -23.47 27.53 20.01
CA THR A 211 -24.10 26.46 19.19
C THR A 211 -23.52 26.42 17.79
N CYS A 212 -23.31 27.59 17.13
CA CYS A 212 -22.66 27.66 15.83
C CYS A 212 -21.19 27.19 15.89
N CYS A 213 -20.41 27.61 16.88
CA CYS A 213 -19.03 27.21 17.04
C CYS A 213 -18.89 25.69 17.34
N GLY A 214 -19.82 25.11 18.13
CA GLY A 214 -19.90 23.69 18.41
C GLY A 214 -20.22 22.83 17.19
N MET A 215 -21.11 23.31 16.30
CA MET A 215 -21.49 22.58 15.09
C MET A 215 -20.38 22.56 14.03
N HIS A 216 -19.62 23.64 13.87
CA HIS A 216 -18.46 23.69 12.98
C HIS A 216 -17.31 22.78 13.44
N THR A 217 -17.08 22.66 14.76
CA THR A 217 -16.04 21.79 15.30
C THR A 217 -16.40 20.31 15.19
N ALA A 218 -17.66 19.94 15.20
CA ALA A 218 -18.13 18.57 15.04
C ALA A 218 -18.08 18.07 13.59
N LEU A 219 -18.30 18.94 12.60
CA LEU A 219 -18.33 18.58 11.19
C LEU A 219 -16.93 18.36 10.59
N ARG A 220 -15.93 19.10 11.05
CA ARG A 220 -14.58 19.07 10.51
C ARG A 220 -13.92 17.67 10.45
N PRO A 221 -13.97 16.81 11.49
CA PRO A 221 -13.41 15.47 11.40
C PRO A 221 -14.11 14.59 10.34
N TRP A 222 -15.42 14.79 10.12
CA TRP A 222 -16.17 14.09 9.07
C TRP A 222 -15.75 14.51 7.66
N LEU A 223 -15.44 15.79 7.44
CA LEU A 223 -14.88 16.27 6.16
C LEU A 223 -13.56 15.55 5.84
N TRP A 224 -12.66 15.46 6.84
CA TRP A 224 -11.41 14.73 6.68
C TRP A 224 -11.63 13.23 6.46
N THR A 225 -12.57 12.63 7.17
CA THR A 225 -12.89 11.21 6.97
C THR A 225 -13.33 10.94 5.53
N GLY A 226 -14.23 11.77 4.99
CA GLY A 226 -14.67 11.65 3.60
C GLY A 226 -13.54 11.85 2.60
N LEU A 227 -12.68 12.85 2.83
CA LEU A 227 -11.51 13.08 1.99
C LEU A 227 -10.56 11.88 1.97
N TRP A 228 -10.24 11.32 3.13
CA TRP A 228 -9.34 10.18 3.22
C TRP A 228 -9.94 8.88 2.66
N LEU A 229 -11.24 8.65 2.84
CA LEU A 229 -11.96 7.55 2.19
C LEU A 229 -11.89 7.68 0.66
N GLY A 230 -12.13 8.89 0.14
CA GLY A 230 -12.05 9.19 -1.28
C GLY A 230 -10.65 9.00 -1.85
N LEU A 231 -9.62 9.58 -1.21
CA LEU A 231 -8.23 9.41 -1.62
C LEU A 231 -7.75 7.96 -1.47
N GLY A 232 -8.26 7.24 -0.48
CA GLY A 232 -8.04 5.80 -0.33
C GLY A 232 -8.58 5.03 -1.54
N PHE A 233 -9.81 5.31 -1.96
CA PHE A 233 -10.40 4.72 -3.16
C PHE A 233 -9.58 5.07 -4.41
N LEU A 234 -9.17 6.33 -4.58
CA LEU A 234 -8.33 6.78 -5.69
C LEU A 234 -6.91 6.17 -5.66
N SER A 235 -6.51 5.54 -4.56
CA SER A 235 -5.26 4.78 -4.44
C SER A 235 -5.45 3.30 -4.74
N LYS A 236 -6.52 2.70 -4.23
CA LYS A 236 -6.84 1.27 -4.43
C LYS A 236 -8.33 1.04 -4.23
N ASN A 237 -8.99 0.42 -5.20
CA ASN A 237 -10.44 0.15 -5.16
C ASN A 237 -10.89 -0.60 -3.89
N THR A 238 -10.02 -1.45 -3.34
CA THR A 238 -10.26 -2.17 -2.08
C THR A 238 -10.59 -1.24 -0.90
N ASN A 239 -10.13 0.03 -0.91
CA ASN A 239 -10.42 0.97 0.16
C ASN A 239 -11.92 1.31 0.28
N ALA A 240 -12.72 1.04 -0.75
CA ALA A 240 -14.18 1.15 -0.66
C ALA A 240 -14.78 0.25 0.44
N PHE A 241 -14.15 -0.88 0.76
CA PHE A 241 -14.58 -1.76 1.87
C PHE A 241 -14.57 -1.07 3.23
N GLN A 242 -13.82 0.04 3.38
CA GLN A 242 -13.81 0.78 4.64
C GLN A 242 -15.17 1.43 4.95
N LEU A 243 -16.00 1.70 3.95
CA LEU A 243 -17.39 2.13 4.14
C LEU A 243 -18.20 1.04 4.86
N ALA A 244 -18.03 -0.24 4.47
CA ALA A 244 -18.68 -1.37 5.15
C ALA A 244 -18.15 -1.53 6.60
N CYS A 245 -16.87 -1.22 6.84
CA CYS A 245 -16.29 -1.19 8.17
C CYS A 245 -16.94 -0.13 9.06
N PHE A 246 -17.16 1.09 8.56
CA PHE A 246 -17.89 2.14 9.27
C PHE A 246 -19.36 1.76 9.48
N ALA A 247 -20.02 1.19 8.47
CA ALA A 247 -21.40 0.71 8.61
C ALA A 247 -21.52 -0.34 9.73
N LEU A 248 -20.61 -1.32 9.77
CA LEU A 248 -20.56 -2.31 10.83
C LEU A 248 -20.37 -1.66 12.21
N PHE A 249 -19.51 -0.65 12.31
CA PHE A 249 -19.31 0.07 13.57
C PHE A 249 -20.59 0.76 14.04
N PHE A 250 -21.33 1.43 13.16
CA PHE A 250 -22.63 2.00 13.50
C PHE A 250 -23.67 0.94 13.90
N VAL A 251 -23.59 -0.26 13.35
CA VAL A 251 -24.46 -1.37 13.75
C VAL A 251 -24.11 -1.89 15.14
N LEU A 252 -22.83 -2.08 15.43
CA LEU A 252 -22.39 -2.70 16.69
C LEU A 252 -22.34 -1.71 17.86
N TRP A 253 -21.97 -0.43 17.62
CA TRP A 253 -21.80 0.58 18.68
C TRP A 253 -22.97 1.56 18.70
N LYS A 254 -23.90 1.33 19.66
CA LYS A 254 -25.14 2.14 19.79
C LYS A 254 -24.89 3.65 19.88
N PRO A 255 -23.92 4.17 20.68
CA PRO A 255 -23.70 5.62 20.75
C PRO A 255 -23.32 6.24 19.40
N ALA A 256 -22.56 5.53 18.56
CA ALA A 256 -22.22 6.03 17.22
C ALA A 256 -23.43 6.17 16.29
N ARG A 257 -24.51 5.39 16.49
CA ARG A 257 -25.74 5.48 15.67
C ARG A 257 -26.38 6.86 15.75
N ALA A 258 -26.26 7.56 16.87
CA ALA A 258 -26.78 8.91 16.99
C ALA A 258 -26.15 9.87 15.97
N GLN A 259 -24.91 9.62 15.54
CA GLN A 259 -24.23 10.39 14.52
C GLN A 259 -24.92 10.31 13.16
N LEU A 260 -25.62 9.21 12.84
CA LEU A 260 -26.35 9.06 11.57
C LEU A 260 -27.51 10.06 11.44
N ARG A 261 -27.94 10.68 12.55
CA ARG A 261 -28.95 11.76 12.57
C ARG A 261 -28.34 13.14 12.32
N THR A 262 -27.00 13.24 12.28
CA THR A 262 -26.28 14.50 11.99
C THR A 262 -25.84 14.54 10.53
N ALA A 263 -25.48 15.72 10.02
CA ALA A 263 -24.98 15.89 8.66
C ALA A 263 -23.60 15.24 8.43
N GLY A 264 -22.81 15.01 9.49
CA GLY A 264 -21.41 14.60 9.40
C GLY A 264 -21.15 13.37 8.55
N PRO A 265 -21.71 12.18 8.87
CA PRO A 265 -21.51 10.96 8.08
C PRO A 265 -21.96 11.10 6.63
N TRP A 266 -23.03 11.83 6.38
CA TRP A 266 -23.58 12.04 5.02
C TRP A 266 -22.71 12.96 4.17
N VAL A 267 -22.14 14.00 4.76
CA VAL A 267 -21.15 14.86 4.10
C VAL A 267 -19.90 14.06 3.78
N SER A 268 -19.43 13.22 4.72
CA SER A 268 -18.30 12.30 4.50
C SER A 268 -18.57 11.38 3.31
N LEU A 269 -19.77 10.78 3.25
CA LEU A 269 -20.17 9.91 2.14
C LEU A 269 -20.24 10.70 0.81
N GLY A 270 -20.78 11.90 0.82
CA GLY A 270 -20.83 12.78 -0.36
C GLY A 270 -19.44 13.11 -0.93
N ILE A 271 -18.48 13.46 -0.05
CA ILE A 271 -17.09 13.73 -0.46
C ILE A 271 -16.45 12.46 -1.03
N THR A 272 -16.68 11.30 -0.39
CA THR A 272 -16.20 10.01 -0.90
C THR A 272 -16.80 9.71 -2.26
N ALA A 273 -18.09 9.94 -2.47
CA ALA A 273 -18.77 9.73 -3.75
C ALA A 273 -18.20 10.65 -4.86
N LEU A 274 -17.90 11.91 -4.55
CA LEU A 274 -17.24 12.81 -5.50
C LEU A 274 -15.86 12.30 -5.94
N ALA A 275 -15.12 11.65 -5.05
CA ALA A 275 -13.83 11.07 -5.39
C ALA A 275 -13.92 9.86 -6.35
N LEU A 276 -15.10 9.28 -6.55
CA LEU A 276 -15.30 8.22 -7.56
C LEU A 276 -15.36 8.77 -8.99
N LEU A 277 -15.71 10.05 -9.16
CA LEU A 277 -15.97 10.67 -10.47
C LEU A 277 -14.81 10.48 -11.47
N PRO A 278 -13.52 10.72 -11.12
CA PRO A 278 -12.45 10.53 -12.08
C PRO A 278 -12.42 9.13 -12.69
N GLN A 279 -12.59 8.09 -11.87
CA GLN A 279 -12.59 6.71 -12.33
C GLN A 279 -13.86 6.37 -13.12
N LEU A 280 -15.02 6.91 -12.75
CA LEU A 280 -16.26 6.72 -13.49
C LEU A 280 -16.18 7.37 -14.88
N VAL A 281 -15.67 8.60 -14.97
CA VAL A 281 -15.48 9.30 -16.24
C VAL A 281 -14.53 8.53 -17.15
N TRP A 282 -13.39 8.09 -16.62
CA TRP A 282 -12.43 7.30 -17.40
C TRP A 282 -13.06 5.99 -17.91
N ASN A 283 -13.78 5.26 -17.07
CA ASN A 283 -14.44 4.03 -17.47
C ASN A 283 -15.52 4.25 -18.54
N ALA A 284 -16.32 5.30 -18.41
CA ALA A 284 -17.33 5.66 -19.41
C ALA A 284 -16.68 5.97 -20.79
N GLN A 285 -15.50 6.58 -20.80
CA GLN A 285 -14.76 6.89 -22.03
C GLN A 285 -14.02 5.68 -22.62
N ASN A 286 -13.72 4.65 -21.80
CA ASN A 286 -12.90 3.50 -22.18
C ASN A 286 -13.65 2.16 -22.08
N GLY A 287 -14.96 2.16 -22.38
CA GLY A 287 -15.76 0.94 -22.50
C GLY A 287 -15.87 0.13 -21.21
N TRP A 288 -15.83 0.77 -20.04
CA TRP A 288 -15.90 0.12 -18.72
C TRP A 288 -14.81 -0.91 -18.44
N ALA A 289 -13.64 -0.73 -19.05
CA ALA A 289 -12.53 -1.68 -19.02
C ALA A 289 -12.08 -2.07 -17.60
N THR A 290 -12.03 -1.11 -16.64
CA THR A 290 -11.68 -1.44 -15.23
C THR A 290 -12.75 -2.31 -14.57
N VAL A 291 -14.02 -2.05 -14.85
CA VAL A 291 -15.16 -2.82 -14.28
C VAL A 291 -15.13 -4.24 -14.83
N GLU A 292 -14.94 -4.40 -16.15
CA GLU A 292 -14.79 -5.72 -16.79
C GLU A 292 -13.58 -6.47 -16.22
N HIS A 293 -12.42 -5.80 -16.10
CA HIS A 293 -11.24 -6.38 -15.48
C HIS A 293 -11.51 -6.87 -14.05
N LEU A 294 -12.14 -6.05 -13.21
CA LEU A 294 -12.48 -6.42 -11.84
C LEU A 294 -13.48 -7.57 -11.78
N HIS A 295 -14.50 -7.57 -12.64
CA HIS A 295 -15.49 -8.64 -12.75
C HIS A 295 -14.82 -9.97 -13.13
N ASN A 296 -13.94 -9.96 -14.13
CA ASN A 296 -13.22 -11.14 -14.60
C ASN A 296 -12.23 -11.64 -13.52
N ARG A 297 -11.49 -10.72 -12.88
CA ARG A 297 -10.54 -11.04 -11.81
C ARG A 297 -11.25 -11.58 -10.55
N ALA A 298 -12.45 -11.10 -10.28
CA ALA A 298 -13.29 -11.63 -9.21
C ALA A 298 -13.93 -12.99 -9.58
N GLY A 299 -13.69 -13.51 -10.77
CA GLY A 299 -14.24 -14.80 -11.21
C GLY A 299 -15.77 -14.84 -11.19
N LEU A 300 -16.45 -13.67 -11.28
CA LEU A 300 -17.91 -13.60 -11.20
C LEU A 300 -18.59 -14.25 -12.41
N ALA A 301 -17.90 -14.28 -13.55
CA ALA A 301 -18.34 -14.95 -14.76
C ALA A 301 -18.20 -16.49 -14.71
N GLN A 302 -17.45 -17.02 -13.74
CA GLN A 302 -17.20 -18.45 -13.63
C GLN A 302 -18.16 -19.10 -12.63
N ALA A 303 -18.58 -20.34 -12.90
CA ALA A 303 -19.36 -21.13 -11.96
C ALA A 303 -18.60 -21.27 -10.63
N TRP A 304 -19.31 -21.15 -9.53
CA TRP A 304 -18.71 -21.28 -8.20
C TRP A 304 -18.19 -22.71 -7.98
N ARG A 305 -16.89 -22.84 -7.68
CA ARG A 305 -16.27 -24.11 -7.28
C ARG A 305 -15.60 -23.91 -5.95
N PHE A 306 -15.92 -24.77 -4.99
CA PHE A 306 -15.26 -24.80 -3.69
C PHE A 306 -13.82 -25.33 -3.85
N THR A 307 -12.83 -24.50 -3.52
CA THR A 307 -11.41 -24.85 -3.70
C THR A 307 -10.62 -24.56 -2.42
N PRO A 308 -10.52 -25.51 -1.47
CA PRO A 308 -9.87 -25.29 -0.18
C PRO A 308 -8.36 -25.07 -0.28
N ASN A 309 -7.71 -25.46 -1.38
CA ASN A 309 -6.27 -25.29 -1.56
C ASN A 309 -5.85 -23.80 -1.50
N TYR A 310 -6.65 -22.88 -2.06
CA TYR A 310 -6.36 -21.45 -1.98
C TYR A 310 -6.45 -20.91 -0.55
N LEU A 311 -7.31 -21.50 0.28
CA LEU A 311 -7.41 -21.15 1.70
C LEU A 311 -6.14 -21.57 2.44
N ILE A 312 -5.64 -22.77 2.20
CA ILE A 312 -4.41 -23.27 2.83
C ILE A 312 -3.21 -22.39 2.41
N ASP A 313 -3.06 -22.14 1.11
CA ASP A 313 -2.01 -21.26 0.59
C ASP A 313 -2.05 -19.87 1.23
N PHE A 314 -3.23 -19.30 1.35
CA PHE A 314 -3.43 -17.98 1.97
C PHE A 314 -3.07 -18.00 3.45
N VAL A 315 -3.57 -18.97 4.22
CA VAL A 315 -3.29 -19.06 5.66
C VAL A 315 -1.80 -19.23 5.91
N MET A 316 -1.13 -20.11 5.14
CA MET A 316 0.32 -20.31 5.28
C MET A 316 1.11 -19.05 4.93
N ALA A 317 0.70 -18.32 3.90
CA ALA A 317 1.30 -17.05 3.54
C ALA A 317 1.10 -15.99 4.64
N GLU A 318 -0.12 -15.87 5.20
CA GLU A 318 -0.40 -14.90 6.24
C GLU A 318 0.33 -15.21 7.57
N ILE A 319 0.49 -16.48 7.93
CA ILE A 319 1.32 -16.89 9.08
C ILE A 319 2.76 -16.35 8.91
N ALA A 320 3.34 -16.50 7.73
CA ALA A 320 4.69 -16.02 7.45
C ALA A 320 4.77 -14.48 7.38
N LEU A 321 3.81 -13.83 6.70
CA LEU A 321 3.84 -12.41 6.39
C LEU A 321 3.38 -11.52 7.56
N LEU A 322 2.45 -12.00 8.39
CA LEU A 322 1.99 -11.26 9.57
C LEU A 322 2.86 -11.53 10.81
N ASN A 323 3.81 -12.44 10.74
CA ASN A 323 4.59 -12.94 11.86
C ASN A 323 3.73 -13.82 12.82
N PRO A 324 4.05 -15.10 13.03
CA PRO A 324 3.19 -16.03 13.77
C PRO A 324 2.80 -15.54 15.17
N ALA A 325 3.73 -14.88 15.88
CA ALA A 325 3.47 -14.36 17.22
C ALA A 325 2.52 -13.17 17.21
N PHE A 326 2.65 -12.26 16.23
CA PHE A 326 1.71 -11.13 16.09
C PHE A 326 0.36 -11.60 15.57
N LEU A 327 0.31 -12.59 14.69
CA LEU A 327 -0.94 -13.20 14.26
C LEU A 327 -1.70 -13.82 15.45
N ALA A 328 -1.00 -14.52 16.36
CA ALA A 328 -1.59 -15.04 17.60
C ALA A 328 -2.17 -13.92 18.49
N LEU A 329 -1.45 -12.80 18.63
CA LEU A 329 -1.94 -11.62 19.35
C LEU A 329 -3.15 -10.98 18.65
N ILE A 330 -3.17 -10.92 17.32
CA ILE A 330 -4.31 -10.43 16.52
C ILE A 330 -5.54 -11.32 16.77
N ILE A 331 -5.38 -12.63 16.63
CA ILE A 331 -6.46 -13.60 16.88
C ILE A 331 -6.98 -13.45 18.30
N GLY A 332 -6.08 -13.42 19.30
CA GLY A 332 -6.44 -13.18 20.71
C GLY A 332 -7.21 -11.88 20.92
N GLY A 333 -6.77 -10.80 20.27
CA GLY A 333 -7.43 -9.49 20.32
C GLY A 333 -8.84 -9.51 19.71
N VAL A 334 -9.00 -10.19 18.57
CA VAL A 334 -10.30 -10.39 17.91
C VAL A 334 -11.24 -11.20 18.82
N LEU A 335 -10.78 -12.33 19.35
CA LEU A 335 -11.59 -13.19 20.25
C LEU A 335 -11.98 -12.48 21.54
N ALA A 336 -11.06 -11.72 22.16
CA ALA A 336 -11.34 -10.92 23.34
C ALA A 336 -12.42 -9.86 23.06
N THR A 337 -12.36 -9.19 21.92
CA THR A 337 -13.37 -8.19 21.52
C THR A 337 -14.71 -8.84 21.24
N LEU A 338 -14.75 -10.00 20.58
CA LEU A 338 -15.99 -10.76 20.37
C LEU A 338 -16.63 -11.20 21.70
N ALA A 339 -15.82 -11.62 22.68
CA ALA A 339 -16.31 -11.95 24.01
C ALA A 339 -16.92 -10.72 24.71
N GLN A 340 -16.28 -9.55 24.63
CA GLN A 340 -16.82 -8.28 25.15
C GLN A 340 -18.14 -7.88 24.47
N LEU A 341 -18.24 -8.03 23.15
CA LEU A 341 -19.46 -7.75 22.40
C LEU A 341 -20.62 -8.67 22.83
N ARG A 342 -20.34 -9.97 23.05
CA ARG A 342 -21.35 -10.96 23.53
C ARG A 342 -21.79 -10.70 24.97
N ALA A 343 -20.89 -10.30 25.85
CA ALA A 343 -21.19 -9.98 27.23
C ALA A 343 -22.11 -8.74 27.41
N GLY A 344 -22.35 -8.00 26.30
CA GLY A 344 -23.20 -6.83 26.30
C GLY A 344 -22.53 -5.58 26.87
N ASP A 345 -21.22 -5.58 27.07
CA ASP A 345 -20.43 -4.43 27.53
C ASP A 345 -20.57 -3.20 26.63
N CYS A 346 -21.10 -3.39 25.41
CA CYS A 346 -21.45 -2.33 24.47
C CYS A 346 -22.70 -1.52 24.89
N LYS A 347 -23.44 -1.95 25.92
CA LYS A 347 -24.61 -1.22 26.45
C LYS A 347 -24.20 -0.12 27.42
N SER A 348 -23.02 -0.22 28.04
CA SER A 348 -22.45 0.78 28.91
C SER A 348 -21.55 1.74 28.15
N PRO A 349 -21.65 3.07 28.34
CA PRO A 349 -20.76 4.05 27.71
C PRO A 349 -19.33 4.03 28.26
N ALA A 350 -18.90 2.91 28.86
CA ALA A 350 -17.55 2.76 29.35
C ALA A 350 -16.55 2.91 28.16
N ARG A 351 -15.76 3.98 28.21
CA ARG A 351 -14.74 4.33 27.21
C ARG A 351 -13.80 3.17 26.84
N GLY A 352 -13.70 2.14 27.70
CA GLY A 352 -12.82 0.99 27.52
C GLY A 352 -13.22 0.01 26.42
N ALA A 353 -14.50 -0.04 25.99
CA ALA A 353 -14.98 -0.97 24.97
C ALA A 353 -15.11 -0.34 23.57
N ALA A 354 -15.19 0.99 23.46
CA ALA A 354 -15.42 1.69 22.21
C ALA A 354 -14.23 1.54 21.22
N LEU A 355 -13.00 1.77 21.69
CA LEU A 355 -11.80 1.70 20.84
C LEU A 355 -11.54 0.28 20.31
N PRO A 356 -11.57 -0.80 21.13
CA PRO A 356 -11.46 -2.16 20.61
C PRO A 356 -12.54 -2.50 19.58
N THR A 357 -13.80 -2.14 19.82
CA THR A 357 -14.91 -2.36 18.88
C THR A 357 -14.68 -1.61 17.56
N PHE A 358 -14.22 -0.36 17.62
CA PHE A 358 -13.92 0.41 16.43
C PHE A 358 -12.78 -0.21 15.61
N LEU A 359 -11.67 -0.55 16.25
CA LEU A 359 -10.53 -1.18 15.59
C LEU A 359 -10.88 -2.56 15.00
N PHE A 360 -11.70 -3.34 15.69
CA PHE A 360 -12.27 -4.58 15.20
C PHE A 360 -13.06 -4.35 13.90
N CYS A 361 -13.97 -3.37 13.89
CA CYS A 361 -14.75 -3.04 12.70
C CYS A 361 -13.87 -2.54 11.55
N MET A 362 -12.76 -1.83 11.82
CA MET A 362 -11.87 -1.32 10.78
C MET A 362 -10.94 -2.38 10.16
N GLY A 363 -10.72 -3.52 10.83
CA GLY A 363 -9.81 -4.56 10.35
C GLY A 363 -10.50 -5.86 9.94
N VAL A 364 -11.38 -6.39 10.80
CA VAL A 364 -11.94 -7.75 10.62
C VAL A 364 -12.75 -7.91 9.34
N PRO A 365 -13.64 -6.99 8.92
CA PRO A 365 -14.47 -7.23 7.74
C PRO A 365 -13.67 -7.43 6.46
N LEU A 366 -12.62 -6.64 6.24
CA LEU A 366 -11.78 -6.78 5.05
C LEU A 366 -10.99 -8.09 5.08
N PHE A 367 -10.37 -8.41 6.24
CA PHE A 367 -9.62 -9.66 6.41
C PHE A 367 -10.53 -10.87 6.19
N LEU A 368 -11.68 -10.91 6.87
CA LEU A 368 -12.63 -12.01 6.79
C LEU A 368 -13.22 -12.14 5.37
N GLY A 369 -13.51 -11.02 4.71
CA GLY A 369 -14.00 -11.01 3.34
C GLY A 369 -13.03 -11.71 2.38
N TYR A 370 -11.74 -11.37 2.43
CA TYR A 370 -10.74 -12.05 1.60
C TYR A 370 -10.47 -13.49 2.05
N PHE A 371 -10.46 -13.75 3.36
CA PHE A 371 -10.34 -15.11 3.89
C PHE A 371 -11.44 -16.03 3.35
N LEU A 372 -12.70 -15.60 3.39
CA LEU A 372 -13.82 -16.37 2.84
C LEU A 372 -13.76 -16.46 1.30
N TYR A 373 -13.28 -15.41 0.64
CA TYR A 373 -13.14 -15.39 -0.81
C TYR A 373 -12.10 -16.39 -1.33
N THR A 374 -11.11 -16.80 -0.50
CA THR A 374 -10.16 -17.87 -0.84
C THR A 374 -10.82 -19.23 -1.09
N LEU A 375 -12.04 -19.45 -0.57
CA LEU A 375 -12.81 -20.66 -0.85
C LEU A 375 -13.29 -20.74 -2.30
N ARG A 376 -13.21 -19.65 -3.05
CA ARG A 376 -13.63 -19.52 -4.45
C ARG A 376 -12.46 -19.28 -5.41
N ALA A 377 -11.56 -18.37 -5.07
CA ALA A 377 -10.52 -17.89 -5.95
C ALA A 377 -9.21 -17.60 -5.18
N ARG A 378 -8.11 -17.59 -5.91
CA ARG A 378 -6.80 -17.27 -5.34
C ARG A 378 -6.75 -15.80 -4.93
N VAL A 379 -6.48 -15.53 -3.67
CA VAL A 379 -6.26 -14.21 -3.10
C VAL A 379 -4.75 -13.97 -2.95
N GLN A 380 -4.28 -12.81 -3.38
CA GLN A 380 -2.90 -12.42 -3.10
C GLN A 380 -2.79 -11.96 -1.65
N PRO A 381 -1.77 -12.41 -0.88
CA PRO A 381 -1.66 -12.08 0.54
C PRO A 381 -1.62 -10.59 0.85
N ASN A 382 -1.08 -9.76 -0.05
CA ASN A 382 -1.03 -8.31 0.14
C ASN A 382 -2.38 -7.59 0.00
N TRP A 383 -3.46 -8.30 -0.38
CA TRP A 383 -4.77 -7.65 -0.52
C TRP A 383 -5.37 -7.22 0.82
N ILE A 384 -5.00 -7.88 1.92
CA ILE A 384 -5.46 -7.56 3.28
C ILE A 384 -4.68 -6.43 3.95
N VAL A 385 -3.61 -5.90 3.35
CA VAL A 385 -2.69 -4.95 3.99
C VAL A 385 -3.38 -3.77 4.69
N PRO A 386 -4.46 -3.15 4.14
CA PRO A 386 -5.16 -2.07 4.84
C PRO A 386 -5.78 -2.50 6.19
N ALA A 387 -6.16 -3.78 6.32
CA ALA A 387 -6.72 -4.33 7.57
C ALA A 387 -5.65 -4.59 8.63
N VAL A 388 -4.39 -4.74 8.25
CA VAL A 388 -3.32 -5.17 9.18
C VAL A 388 -3.04 -4.12 10.25
N ILE A 389 -3.02 -2.83 9.90
CA ILE A 389 -2.80 -1.75 10.87
C ILE A 389 -3.88 -1.73 11.96
N PRO A 390 -5.20 -1.66 11.65
CA PRO A 390 -6.22 -1.71 12.69
C PRO A 390 -6.19 -3.01 13.51
N LEU A 391 -5.86 -4.16 12.91
CA LEU A 391 -5.74 -5.43 13.62
C LEU A 391 -4.55 -5.46 14.57
N LEU A 392 -3.40 -4.91 14.20
CA LEU A 392 -2.25 -4.74 15.10
C LEU A 392 -2.57 -3.75 16.24
N CYS A 393 -3.27 -2.67 15.93
CA CYS A 393 -3.76 -1.72 16.94
C CYS A 393 -4.72 -2.40 17.93
N LEU A 394 -5.64 -3.23 17.42
CA LEU A 394 -6.57 -4.01 18.25
C LEU A 394 -5.81 -4.99 19.15
N ALA A 395 -4.87 -5.74 18.58
CA ALA A 395 -4.02 -6.66 19.32
C ALA A 395 -3.27 -5.95 20.45
N ALA A 396 -2.68 -4.78 20.17
CA ALA A 396 -1.96 -3.99 21.16
C ALA A 396 -2.85 -3.49 22.29
N VAL A 397 -4.07 -2.98 21.99
CA VAL A 397 -5.03 -2.50 23.00
C VAL A 397 -5.50 -3.64 23.90
N GLN A 398 -5.86 -4.79 23.32
CA GLN A 398 -6.31 -5.94 24.12
C GLN A 398 -5.15 -6.58 24.89
N ALA A 399 -3.95 -6.59 24.33
CA ALA A 399 -2.74 -7.03 25.00
C ALA A 399 -2.42 -6.17 26.23
N ASP A 400 -2.52 -4.83 26.13
CA ASP A 400 -2.33 -3.92 27.26
C ASP A 400 -3.40 -4.15 28.35
N ALA A 401 -4.66 -4.36 27.95
CA ALA A 401 -5.75 -4.68 28.88
C ALA A 401 -5.50 -6.03 29.62
N CYS A 402 -5.05 -7.06 28.91
CA CYS A 402 -4.66 -8.35 29.51
C CYS A 402 -3.46 -8.20 30.44
N TRP A 403 -2.45 -7.42 30.04
CA TRP A 403 -1.29 -7.15 30.87
C TRP A 403 -1.67 -6.47 32.20
N ARG A 404 -2.54 -5.46 32.17
CA ARG A 404 -3.04 -4.79 33.37
C ARG A 404 -3.83 -5.72 34.30
N ARG A 405 -4.43 -6.79 33.76
CA ARG A 405 -5.10 -7.87 34.51
C ARG A 405 -4.13 -8.94 35.04
N GLY A 406 -2.84 -8.80 34.84
CA GLY A 406 -1.81 -9.73 35.33
C GLY A 406 -1.47 -10.88 34.38
N VAL A 407 -1.98 -10.92 33.14
CA VAL A 407 -1.67 -11.96 32.13
C VAL A 407 -0.28 -11.71 31.55
N ARG A 408 0.74 -12.37 32.12
CA ARG A 408 2.15 -12.15 31.76
C ARG A 408 2.53 -12.72 30.38
N SER A 409 1.82 -13.73 29.88
CA SER A 409 2.12 -14.39 28.58
C SER A 409 2.06 -13.43 27.40
N VAL A 410 1.25 -12.39 27.44
CA VAL A 410 1.12 -11.38 26.38
C VAL A 410 2.46 -10.69 26.09
N ARG A 411 3.26 -10.41 27.14
CA ARG A 411 4.60 -9.84 26.98
C ARG A 411 5.53 -10.81 26.27
N GLY A 412 5.43 -12.10 26.62
CA GLY A 412 6.20 -13.16 25.95
C GLY A 412 5.91 -13.22 24.45
N TRP A 413 4.65 -13.18 24.07
CA TRP A 413 4.23 -13.15 22.66
C TRP A 413 4.73 -11.92 21.91
N PHE A 414 4.70 -10.75 22.53
CA PHE A 414 5.22 -9.52 21.91
C PHE A 414 6.74 -9.60 21.70
N ILE A 415 7.49 -10.05 22.73
CA ILE A 415 8.94 -10.25 22.63
C ILE A 415 9.28 -11.28 21.56
N ALA A 416 8.55 -12.42 21.54
CA ALA A 416 8.71 -13.43 20.49
C ALA A 416 8.45 -12.87 19.09
N GLY A 417 7.42 -12.02 18.95
CA GLY A 417 7.14 -11.32 17.69
C GLY A 417 8.28 -10.43 17.22
N LEU A 418 8.91 -9.68 18.12
CA LEU A 418 10.08 -8.87 17.78
C LEU A 418 11.31 -9.75 17.46
N ALA A 419 11.56 -10.77 18.28
CA ALA A 419 12.70 -11.67 18.13
C ALA A 419 12.66 -12.52 16.85
N LEU A 420 11.47 -12.88 16.39
CA LEU A 420 11.27 -13.58 15.11
C LEU A 420 11.19 -12.62 13.94
N GLY A 421 10.43 -11.52 14.09
CA GLY A 421 10.14 -10.62 13.00
C GLY A 421 11.31 -9.77 12.55
N MET A 422 12.08 -9.20 13.48
CA MET A 422 13.20 -8.31 13.11
C MET A 422 14.29 -9.03 12.30
N PRO A 423 14.79 -10.24 12.70
CA PRO A 423 15.74 -10.98 11.88
C PRO A 423 15.14 -11.40 10.52
N LEU A 424 13.87 -11.82 10.49
CA LEU A 424 13.20 -12.20 9.25
C LEU A 424 13.07 -11.00 8.31
N VAL A 425 12.70 -9.82 8.81
CA VAL A 425 12.64 -8.58 8.04
C VAL A 425 14.01 -8.22 7.46
N ILE A 426 15.09 -8.29 8.26
CA ILE A 426 16.46 -8.05 7.79
C ILE A 426 16.82 -9.02 6.67
N LEU A 427 16.50 -10.31 6.84
CA LEU A 427 16.76 -11.35 5.84
C LEU A 427 15.97 -11.11 4.54
N LEU A 428 14.71 -10.67 4.65
CA LEU A 428 13.87 -10.36 3.47
C LEU A 428 14.35 -9.12 2.71
N HIS A 429 15.07 -8.21 3.36
CA HIS A 429 15.67 -7.06 2.68
C HIS A 429 17.00 -7.40 1.99
N ASP A 430 17.76 -8.38 2.47
CA ASP A 430 18.94 -8.93 1.76
C ASP A 430 19.07 -10.44 1.97
N THR A 431 18.48 -11.22 1.08
CA THR A 431 18.55 -12.68 1.09
C THR A 431 19.95 -13.23 0.86
N ASN A 432 20.92 -12.41 0.38
CA ASN A 432 22.31 -12.82 0.29
C ASN A 432 22.96 -13.06 1.66
N LEU A 433 22.35 -12.54 2.74
CA LEU A 433 22.78 -12.82 4.10
C LEU A 433 22.74 -14.31 4.43
N THR A 434 21.83 -15.08 3.84
CA THR A 434 21.81 -16.55 4.05
C THR A 434 23.11 -17.21 3.60
N GLY A 435 23.63 -16.81 2.43
CA GLY A 435 24.91 -17.31 1.94
C GLY A 435 26.09 -16.87 2.82
N LYS A 436 26.05 -15.62 3.33
CA LYS A 436 27.11 -15.09 4.21
C LYS A 436 27.09 -15.73 5.60
N LEU A 437 25.90 -15.99 6.17
CA LEU A 437 25.75 -16.49 7.54
C LEU A 437 25.80 -18.01 7.60
N PHE A 438 25.23 -18.69 6.61
CA PHE A 438 25.04 -20.15 6.62
C PHE A 438 25.86 -20.88 5.53
N GLY A 439 26.68 -20.15 4.75
CA GLY A 439 27.46 -20.72 3.66
C GLY A 439 26.64 -21.16 2.43
N GLN A 440 25.32 -21.19 2.55
CA GLN A 440 24.42 -21.63 1.48
C GLN A 440 23.41 -20.53 1.14
N PRO A 441 23.53 -19.89 -0.03
CA PRO A 441 22.54 -18.93 -0.48
C PRO A 441 21.25 -19.63 -0.91
N LEU A 442 20.12 -18.93 -0.77
CA LEU A 442 18.79 -19.43 -1.18
C LEU A 442 18.79 -19.83 -2.67
N PRO A 443 18.20 -21.00 -3.01
CA PRO A 443 18.02 -21.36 -4.42
C PRO A 443 17.15 -20.32 -5.14
N PRO A 444 17.40 -20.01 -6.43
CA PRO A 444 16.69 -18.96 -7.17
C PRO A 444 15.16 -19.08 -7.15
N ASN A 445 14.63 -20.29 -7.18
CA ASN A 445 13.18 -20.55 -7.13
C ASN A 445 12.54 -20.31 -5.75
N ARG A 446 13.34 -20.15 -4.70
CA ARG A 446 12.89 -19.88 -3.32
C ARG A 446 13.30 -18.50 -2.82
N ASP A 447 14.11 -17.76 -3.59
CA ASP A 447 14.55 -16.42 -3.22
C ASP A 447 13.47 -15.39 -3.62
N PRO A 448 12.76 -14.77 -2.65
CA PRO A 448 11.72 -13.80 -2.95
C PRO A 448 12.25 -12.54 -3.66
N LEU A 449 13.55 -12.24 -3.49
CA LEU A 449 14.18 -11.07 -4.12
C LEU A 449 14.52 -11.28 -5.60
N ASN A 450 14.37 -12.48 -6.15
CA ASN A 450 14.52 -12.68 -7.61
C ASN A 450 13.51 -11.88 -8.43
N ARG A 451 12.37 -11.51 -7.84
CA ARG A 451 11.37 -10.63 -8.47
C ARG A 451 11.82 -9.18 -8.61
N VAL A 452 12.90 -8.80 -7.97
CA VAL A 452 13.44 -7.44 -7.92
C VAL A 452 14.96 -7.42 -8.15
N ARG A 453 15.46 -8.39 -8.91
CA ARG A 453 16.90 -8.53 -9.27
C ARG A 453 17.06 -9.01 -10.70
N GLY A 454 18.14 -8.60 -11.35
CA GLY A 454 18.55 -9.06 -12.69
C GLY A 454 17.84 -8.38 -13.86
N TRP A 455 16.90 -7.51 -13.61
CA TRP A 455 16.16 -6.81 -14.67
C TRP A 455 17.03 -5.83 -15.45
N LYS A 456 17.98 -5.17 -14.78
CA LYS A 456 18.96 -4.30 -15.43
C LYS A 456 19.87 -5.10 -16.36
N SER A 457 20.42 -6.22 -15.87
CA SER A 457 21.27 -7.10 -16.68
C SER A 457 20.50 -7.73 -17.84
N MET A 458 19.21 -8.04 -17.65
CA MET A 458 18.33 -8.51 -18.72
C MET A 458 18.16 -7.42 -19.80
N ALA A 459 17.87 -6.19 -19.40
CA ALA A 459 17.71 -5.07 -20.30
C ALA A 459 19.01 -4.79 -21.08
N GLU A 460 20.17 -4.85 -20.43
CA GLU A 460 21.49 -4.73 -21.05
C GLU A 460 21.72 -5.85 -22.08
N THR A 461 21.37 -7.10 -21.75
CA THR A 461 21.49 -8.25 -22.67
C THR A 461 20.61 -8.07 -23.90
N VAL A 462 19.35 -7.66 -23.73
CA VAL A 462 18.42 -7.40 -24.84
C VAL A 462 18.93 -6.24 -25.70
N GLU A 463 19.44 -5.18 -25.07
CA GLU A 463 19.96 -4.01 -25.81
C GLU A 463 21.20 -4.36 -26.64
N VAL A 464 22.11 -5.19 -26.14
CA VAL A 464 23.26 -5.67 -26.92
C VAL A 464 22.81 -6.40 -28.16
N GLU A 465 21.80 -7.28 -28.07
CA GLU A 465 21.29 -7.98 -29.25
C GLU A 465 20.56 -7.02 -30.22
N ARG A 466 19.80 -6.04 -29.67
CA ARG A 466 19.17 -5.00 -30.50
C ARG A 466 20.21 -4.20 -31.31
N GLN A 467 21.28 -3.78 -30.68
CA GLN A 467 22.34 -3.02 -31.34
C GLN A 467 23.08 -3.84 -32.41
N LYS A 468 23.25 -5.16 -32.22
CA LYS A 468 23.81 -6.04 -33.28
C LYS A 468 22.91 -6.07 -34.52
N VAL A 469 21.60 -6.15 -34.33
CA VAL A 469 20.65 -6.15 -35.46
C VAL A 469 20.64 -4.79 -36.16
N ILE A 470 20.65 -3.67 -35.41
CA ILE A 470 20.76 -2.32 -35.99
C ILE A 470 22.02 -2.17 -36.84
N ALA A 471 23.16 -2.65 -36.30
CA ALA A 471 24.43 -2.59 -37.04
C ALA A 471 24.41 -3.45 -38.31
N ALA A 472 23.71 -4.59 -38.31
CA ALA A 472 23.60 -5.47 -39.46
C ALA A 472 22.60 -4.96 -40.52
N GLU A 473 21.49 -4.34 -40.11
CA GLU A 473 20.44 -3.88 -41.01
C GLU A 473 20.58 -2.40 -41.44
N GLY A 474 21.33 -1.61 -40.67
CA GLY A 474 21.45 -0.16 -40.86
C GLY A 474 20.15 0.60 -40.65
N LYS A 475 19.16 0.00 -39.97
CA LYS A 475 17.82 0.54 -39.73
C LYS A 475 17.47 0.48 -38.23
N PRO A 476 16.60 1.38 -37.74
CA PRO A 476 16.12 1.31 -36.37
C PRO A 476 15.36 0.01 -36.12
N VAL A 477 15.60 -0.61 -34.94
CA VAL A 477 14.93 -1.83 -34.47
C VAL A 477 14.25 -1.50 -33.15
N PHE A 478 12.97 -1.86 -33.03
CA PHE A 478 12.20 -1.67 -31.77
C PHE A 478 12.04 -3.00 -31.02
N LEU A 479 11.56 -2.93 -29.80
CA LEU A 479 11.37 -4.07 -28.90
C LEU A 479 9.89 -4.33 -28.65
N ILE A 480 9.52 -5.61 -28.55
CA ILE A 480 8.17 -6.05 -28.18
C ILE A 480 8.30 -6.98 -26.96
N GLY A 481 7.70 -6.60 -25.83
CA GLY A 481 7.66 -7.45 -24.65
C GLY A 481 6.43 -8.36 -24.63
N ALA A 482 6.63 -9.64 -24.31
CA ALA A 482 5.56 -10.63 -24.18
C ALA A 482 4.66 -10.42 -22.95
N HIS A 483 5.12 -9.68 -21.97
CA HIS A 483 4.40 -9.42 -20.70
C HIS A 483 4.52 -7.94 -20.34
N TYR A 484 3.45 -7.35 -19.79
CA TYR A 484 3.41 -5.92 -19.44
C TYR A 484 4.53 -5.49 -18.47
N GLY A 485 4.86 -6.35 -17.50
CA GLY A 485 5.94 -6.11 -16.56
C GLY A 485 7.30 -6.06 -17.23
N LEU A 486 7.60 -7.04 -18.11
CA LEU A 486 8.83 -7.07 -18.89
C LEU A 486 8.95 -5.87 -19.83
N THR A 487 7.86 -5.51 -20.53
CA THR A 487 7.79 -4.29 -21.36
C THR A 487 8.16 -3.05 -20.54
N SER A 488 7.62 -2.94 -19.33
CA SER A 488 7.86 -1.79 -18.45
C SER A 488 9.29 -1.75 -17.92
N LEU A 489 9.85 -2.90 -17.57
CA LEU A 489 11.23 -3.03 -17.09
C LEU A 489 12.24 -2.70 -18.18
N LEU A 490 12.03 -3.20 -19.41
CA LEU A 490 12.86 -2.83 -20.58
C LEU A 490 12.77 -1.33 -20.85
N SER A 491 11.57 -0.74 -20.81
CA SER A 491 11.38 0.71 -20.98
C SER A 491 12.09 1.51 -19.90
N PHE A 492 12.19 1.00 -18.67
CA PHE A 492 12.83 1.70 -17.57
C PHE A 492 14.36 1.56 -17.59
N TYR A 493 14.89 0.37 -17.91
CA TYR A 493 16.31 0.08 -17.78
C TYR A 493 17.13 0.33 -19.05
N ILE A 494 16.52 0.32 -20.24
CA ILE A 494 17.20 0.72 -21.49
C ILE A 494 17.21 2.25 -21.57
N PRO A 495 18.40 2.91 -21.64
CA PRO A 495 18.48 4.37 -21.58
C PRO A 495 17.69 5.09 -22.70
N GLU A 496 17.81 4.61 -23.95
CA GLU A 496 17.08 5.15 -25.10
C GLU A 496 15.55 4.99 -24.92
N ALA A 497 15.12 3.81 -24.48
CA ALA A 497 13.71 3.54 -24.23
C ALA A 497 13.14 4.46 -23.14
N LYS A 498 13.87 4.62 -22.03
CA LYS A 498 13.49 5.52 -20.93
C LYS A 498 13.33 6.96 -21.40
N ALA A 499 14.29 7.45 -22.16
CA ALA A 499 14.27 8.82 -22.70
C ALA A 499 13.12 9.03 -23.70
N GLY A 500 12.70 7.98 -24.41
CA GLY A 500 11.61 8.03 -25.39
C GLY A 500 10.21 8.06 -24.77
N VAL A 501 10.01 7.65 -23.53
CA VAL A 501 8.70 7.64 -22.89
C VAL A 501 8.30 9.06 -22.45
N PRO A 502 7.07 9.51 -22.72
CA PRO A 502 5.97 8.83 -23.42
C PRO A 502 5.89 9.09 -24.94
N HIS A 503 6.74 9.95 -25.52
CA HIS A 503 6.52 10.57 -26.85
C HIS A 503 7.12 9.76 -28.02
N ALA A 504 8.23 9.06 -27.78
CA ALA A 504 8.94 8.30 -28.80
C ALA A 504 9.33 6.89 -28.30
N PRO A 505 8.35 6.05 -27.89
CA PRO A 505 8.65 4.75 -27.33
C PRO A 505 9.32 3.83 -28.37
N ILE A 506 10.32 3.07 -27.92
CA ILE A 506 10.96 2.02 -28.70
C ILE A 506 10.67 0.62 -28.12
N VAL A 507 9.99 0.55 -26.98
CA VAL A 507 9.55 -0.71 -26.36
C VAL A 507 8.04 -0.71 -26.31
N PHE A 508 7.43 -1.75 -26.83
CA PHE A 508 5.98 -1.91 -26.93
C PHE A 508 5.53 -3.22 -26.28
N TYR A 509 4.30 -3.27 -25.85
CA TYR A 509 3.65 -4.52 -25.49
C TYR A 509 3.16 -5.22 -26.75
N GLN A 510 3.16 -6.55 -26.76
CA GLN A 510 2.62 -7.31 -27.88
C GLN A 510 1.16 -6.90 -28.19
N SER A 511 0.79 -6.89 -29.46
CA SER A 511 -0.57 -6.57 -29.88
C SER A 511 -1.58 -7.62 -29.40
N SER A 512 -2.78 -7.18 -29.09
CA SER A 512 -3.91 -8.04 -28.67
C SER A 512 -5.21 -7.56 -29.31
N GLU A 513 -6.19 -8.45 -29.47
CA GLU A 513 -7.52 -8.07 -30.04
C GLU A 513 -8.31 -7.14 -29.14
N LYS A 514 -8.16 -7.35 -27.83
CA LYS A 514 -8.78 -6.54 -26.79
C LYS A 514 -7.72 -6.05 -25.82
N PRO A 515 -7.90 -4.88 -25.21
CA PRO A 515 -7.00 -4.42 -24.19
C PRO A 515 -6.92 -5.40 -23.01
N GLU A 516 -5.73 -5.98 -22.78
CA GLU A 516 -5.48 -6.90 -21.67
C GLU A 516 -4.85 -6.19 -20.46
N ASN A 517 -4.31 -5.00 -20.71
CA ASN A 517 -3.63 -4.17 -19.73
C ASN A 517 -3.61 -2.71 -20.22
N GLN A 518 -2.94 -1.81 -19.51
CA GLN A 518 -2.92 -0.38 -19.84
C GLN A 518 -2.25 -0.07 -21.19
N TYR A 519 -1.32 -0.90 -21.67
CA TYR A 519 -0.69 -0.69 -22.97
C TYR A 519 -1.68 -0.73 -24.14
N GLY A 520 -2.80 -1.45 -24.00
CA GLY A 520 -3.86 -1.46 -25.01
C GLY A 520 -4.61 -0.12 -25.19
N PHE A 521 -4.37 0.86 -24.29
CA PHE A 521 -4.93 2.22 -24.36
C PHE A 521 -3.89 3.27 -24.78
N TRP A 522 -2.67 2.86 -25.06
CA TRP A 522 -1.57 3.72 -25.50
C TRP A 522 -1.21 3.42 -26.96
N PRO A 523 -0.42 4.29 -27.62
CA PRO A 523 0.02 4.04 -28.98
C PRO A 523 0.73 2.70 -29.12
N VAL A 524 0.32 1.92 -30.10
CA VAL A 524 0.92 0.64 -30.48
C VAL A 524 1.96 0.83 -31.60
N TYR A 525 2.72 -0.22 -31.90
CA TYR A 525 3.76 -0.18 -32.94
C TYR A 525 3.25 -0.26 -34.39
N ALA A 526 1.93 -0.20 -34.64
CA ALA A 526 1.34 -0.27 -35.98
C ALA A 526 1.90 0.76 -36.99
N SER A 527 2.41 1.89 -36.48
CA SER A 527 3.06 2.91 -37.35
C SER A 527 4.50 2.58 -37.78
N ARG A 528 5.05 1.45 -37.34
CA ARG A 528 6.43 1.03 -37.56
C ARG A 528 6.61 0.13 -38.80
N THR A 529 5.70 0.23 -39.81
CA THR A 529 5.76 -0.56 -41.05
C THR A 529 7.14 -0.52 -41.70
N GLY A 530 7.64 -1.67 -42.15
CA GLY A 530 8.96 -1.85 -42.76
C GLY A 530 10.13 -1.90 -41.76
N GLN A 531 9.90 -1.68 -40.45
CA GLN A 531 10.93 -1.83 -39.42
C GLN A 531 10.97 -3.26 -38.88
N SER A 532 12.15 -3.68 -38.43
CA SER A 532 12.32 -4.94 -37.69
C SER A 532 12.14 -4.72 -36.18
N ALA A 533 11.77 -5.79 -35.47
CA ALA A 533 11.63 -5.79 -34.00
C ALA A 533 12.31 -7.00 -33.40
N ILE A 534 12.70 -6.89 -32.13
CA ILE A 534 13.04 -8.06 -31.31
C ILE A 534 11.90 -8.29 -30.29
N PHE A 535 11.26 -9.46 -30.40
CA PHE A 535 10.30 -9.93 -29.42
C PHE A 535 11.03 -10.60 -28.25
N VAL A 536 10.73 -10.17 -27.04
CA VAL A 536 11.40 -10.58 -25.81
C VAL A 536 10.40 -11.32 -24.92
N GLN A 537 10.72 -12.58 -24.61
CA GLN A 537 9.90 -13.44 -23.75
C GLN A 537 10.73 -14.03 -22.62
N GLU A 538 10.32 -13.82 -21.39
CA GLU A 538 10.89 -14.52 -20.26
C GLU A 538 10.38 -15.96 -20.20
N LEU A 539 11.30 -16.92 -20.07
CA LEU A 539 10.98 -18.34 -19.97
C LEU A 539 10.99 -18.77 -18.50
N LYS A 540 9.98 -19.53 -18.11
CA LYS A 540 10.01 -20.24 -16.83
C LYS A 540 11.10 -21.30 -16.86
N LYS A 541 11.77 -21.49 -15.75
CA LYS A 541 12.83 -22.49 -15.61
C LYS A 541 12.35 -23.88 -16.06
N GLY A 542 13.02 -24.46 -17.05
CA GLY A 542 12.69 -25.77 -17.62
C GLY A 542 11.52 -25.78 -18.61
N ALA A 543 10.94 -24.63 -18.94
CA ALA A 543 9.94 -24.56 -20.00
C ALA A 543 10.59 -24.73 -21.39
N GLN A 544 9.97 -25.53 -22.23
CA GLN A 544 10.36 -25.60 -23.65
C GLN A 544 9.89 -24.33 -24.37
N PRO A 545 10.68 -23.81 -25.33
CA PRO A 545 10.27 -22.68 -26.16
C PRO A 545 9.00 -23.02 -26.94
N GLU A 546 7.94 -22.28 -26.73
CA GLU A 546 6.71 -22.39 -27.52
C GLU A 546 6.90 -21.76 -28.93
N PRO A 547 6.10 -22.16 -29.93
CA PRO A 547 6.13 -21.49 -31.23
C PRO A 547 5.86 -19.99 -31.07
N PRO A 548 6.35 -19.13 -31.99
CA PRO A 548 6.05 -17.71 -31.97
C PRO A 548 4.55 -17.44 -31.90
N PRO A 549 4.09 -16.42 -31.18
CA PRO A 549 2.67 -16.06 -31.15
C PRO A 549 2.12 -15.88 -32.57
N ALA A 550 0.97 -16.52 -32.87
CA ALA A 550 0.39 -16.52 -34.21
C ALA A 550 0.16 -15.09 -34.75
N ARG A 551 -0.19 -14.15 -33.87
CA ARG A 551 -0.41 -12.75 -34.22
C ARG A 551 0.88 -12.07 -34.64
N LEU A 552 1.99 -12.32 -33.93
CA LEU A 552 3.30 -11.82 -34.31
C LEU A 552 3.71 -12.33 -35.69
N ALA A 553 3.45 -13.62 -36.00
CA ALA A 553 3.70 -14.20 -37.32
C ALA A 553 2.83 -13.56 -38.43
N ALA A 554 1.63 -13.09 -38.08
CA ALA A 554 0.78 -12.36 -39.04
C ALA A 554 1.26 -10.94 -39.30
N GLU A 555 1.86 -10.26 -38.32
CA GLU A 555 2.29 -8.85 -38.39
C GLU A 555 3.65 -8.65 -39.06
N PHE A 556 4.53 -9.65 -39.09
CA PHE A 556 5.87 -9.56 -39.65
C PHE A 556 6.05 -10.49 -40.87
N MET A 557 6.95 -10.13 -41.75
CA MET A 557 7.23 -10.94 -42.95
C MET A 557 7.95 -12.25 -42.60
N ARG A 558 8.87 -12.22 -41.63
CA ARG A 558 9.65 -13.37 -41.19
C ARG A 558 10.01 -13.27 -39.72
N ILE A 559 10.02 -14.41 -39.02
CA ILE A 559 10.49 -14.52 -37.64
C ILE A 559 11.68 -15.49 -37.59
N GLU A 560 12.76 -15.05 -36.97
CA GLU A 560 13.98 -15.81 -36.73
C GLU A 560 14.22 -15.97 -35.25
N ASP A 561 14.52 -17.19 -34.80
CA ASP A 561 14.85 -17.43 -33.38
C ASP A 561 16.33 -17.12 -33.12
N LEU A 562 16.59 -16.07 -32.35
CA LEU A 562 17.95 -15.72 -31.94
C LEU A 562 18.43 -16.58 -30.74
N GLY A 563 17.58 -17.49 -30.27
CA GLY A 563 17.84 -18.37 -29.14
C GLY A 563 17.59 -17.74 -27.76
N THR A 564 18.06 -18.39 -26.74
CA THR A 564 17.91 -17.98 -25.36
C THR A 564 19.15 -17.30 -24.81
N ARG A 565 18.95 -16.39 -23.85
CA ARG A 565 20.02 -15.74 -23.09
C ARG A 565 19.76 -15.93 -21.61
N GLU A 566 20.80 -16.31 -20.88
CA GLU A 566 20.75 -16.45 -19.44
C GLU A 566 21.18 -15.14 -18.78
N VAL A 567 20.37 -14.68 -17.85
CA VAL A 567 20.66 -13.52 -17.02
C VAL A 567 21.17 -13.98 -15.68
N GLN A 568 22.39 -13.59 -15.36
CA GLN A 568 23.07 -14.01 -14.15
C GLN A 568 23.08 -12.90 -13.09
N TYR A 569 22.86 -13.31 -11.84
CA TYR A 569 23.09 -12.49 -10.68
C TYR A 569 24.05 -13.21 -9.73
N ARG A 570 25.22 -12.62 -9.49
CA ARG A 570 26.31 -13.22 -8.66
C ARG A 570 26.66 -14.64 -9.08
N GLY A 571 26.83 -14.87 -10.38
CA GLY A 571 27.22 -16.17 -10.94
C GLY A 571 26.12 -17.22 -10.97
N ARG A 572 24.84 -16.82 -10.80
CA ARG A 572 23.68 -17.71 -10.86
C ARG A 572 22.67 -17.23 -11.87
N THR A 573 22.17 -18.13 -12.69
CA THR A 573 21.07 -17.85 -13.59
C THR A 573 19.79 -17.64 -12.80
N ILE A 574 19.23 -16.42 -12.86
CA ILE A 574 17.99 -16.02 -12.19
C ILE A 574 16.83 -15.86 -13.17
N HIS A 575 17.11 -15.40 -14.40
CA HIS A 575 16.14 -15.30 -15.48
C HIS A 575 16.70 -15.93 -16.74
N THR A 576 15.83 -16.35 -17.63
CA THR A 576 16.15 -16.80 -18.99
C THR A 576 15.20 -16.11 -19.94
N VAL A 577 15.74 -15.44 -20.95
CA VAL A 577 14.94 -14.77 -21.98
C VAL A 577 15.17 -15.41 -23.34
N ARG A 578 14.10 -15.57 -24.10
CA ARG A 578 14.11 -15.93 -25.52
C ARG A 578 13.94 -14.68 -26.34
N LEU A 579 14.71 -14.58 -27.41
CA LEU A 579 14.69 -13.46 -28.34
C LEU A 579 14.28 -13.96 -29.71
N LEU A 580 13.25 -13.34 -30.30
CA LEU A 580 12.83 -13.61 -31.68
C LEU A 580 13.02 -12.33 -32.49
N LEU A 581 13.77 -12.40 -33.58
CA LEU A 581 13.91 -11.31 -34.55
C LEU A 581 12.74 -11.38 -35.54
N CYS A 582 11.90 -10.35 -35.46
CA CYS A 582 10.73 -10.17 -36.32
C CYS A 582 11.11 -9.16 -37.41
N ARG A 583 11.29 -9.63 -38.67
CA ARG A 583 11.75 -8.80 -39.75
C ARG A 583 10.60 -8.16 -40.50
N GLU A 584 10.77 -6.89 -40.84
CA GLU A 584 9.92 -6.11 -41.72
C GLU A 584 8.43 -6.21 -41.37
N MET A 585 8.00 -5.32 -40.49
CA MET A 585 6.60 -5.19 -40.14
C MET A 585 5.77 -4.86 -41.39
N LYS A 586 4.67 -5.59 -41.60
CA LYS A 586 3.75 -5.46 -42.74
C LYS A 586 2.98 -4.15 -42.73
#